data_00ae253fdb28b1eae2853bbdc3be0263
#
_entry.id   00ae253fdb28b1eae2853bbdc3be0263
#
_cell.length_a   1.000
_cell.length_b   1.000
_cell.length_c   1.000
_cell.angle_alpha   90.00
_cell.angle_beta   90.00
_cell.angle_gamma   90.00
#
_symmetry.space_group_name_H-M   'P 1'
#
loop_
_entity.id
_entity.type
_entity.pdbx_description
1 polymer ?
#
loop_
_entity_poly.entity_id
_entity_poly.type
_entity_poly.pdbx_seq_one_letter_code
_entity_poly.pdbx_strand_id
1 'polypeptide(L)'
;MSRADEVFQQNCRDILENGVWDTDQNVRPHWEDGTPAHTVKKFGIINRYDLRQEFPILTIRRTYFKTCIDELLWIWQKKSNNIHDLRGRIWDSWADENGSIGKAYGYQLGVKHQYPEGAFDQVDRVLYDLRHNPASRRILTNIYNFQDLHEMALYPCAYSMTFNVSGRTLNAILNQRSQDMLTANNWNVVQYAVLVHMMARASGLEAGELVHVIADAHIYDRHVPLVRQLLERQGRPAPAFVMDPEVTDFYRFTRDSFRLEGYDPLPFDEKIPVAI
;
A
#
# COMPACT_ATOMS: atom_id res chain seq x y z
N MET A 1 16.88 -10.94 10.10
CA MET A 1 16.20 -10.47 8.88
C MET A 1 14.78 -10.08 9.28
N SER A 2 14.19 -9.03 8.73
CA SER A 2 12.82 -8.67 9.01
C SER A 2 11.82 -9.66 8.38
N ARG A 3 10.63 -9.77 8.92
CA ARG A 3 9.56 -10.60 8.32
C ARG A 3 9.19 -10.10 6.91
N ALA A 4 9.26 -8.80 6.68
CA ALA A 4 9.02 -8.23 5.37
C ALA A 4 10.05 -8.72 4.32
N ASP A 5 11.33 -8.82 4.69
CA ASP A 5 12.36 -9.38 3.81
C ASP A 5 12.09 -10.85 3.48
N GLU A 6 11.76 -11.65 4.50
CA GLU A 6 11.46 -13.08 4.32
C GLU A 6 10.28 -13.29 3.36
N VAL A 7 9.17 -12.59 3.60
CA VAL A 7 7.97 -12.66 2.78
C VAL A 7 8.25 -12.21 1.35
N PHE A 8 8.96 -11.09 1.18
CA PHE A 8 9.34 -10.58 -0.14
C PHE A 8 10.18 -11.60 -0.91
N GLN A 9 11.25 -12.11 -0.28
CA GLN A 9 12.14 -13.09 -0.92
C GLN A 9 11.41 -14.38 -1.24
N GLN A 10 10.57 -14.90 -0.34
CA GLN A 10 9.79 -16.11 -0.57
C GLN A 10 8.84 -15.95 -1.76
N ASN A 11 8.08 -14.85 -1.80
CA ASN A 11 7.15 -14.57 -2.90
C ASN A 11 7.89 -14.40 -4.24
N CYS A 12 9.01 -13.67 -4.25
CA CYS A 12 9.79 -13.47 -5.48
C CYS A 12 10.42 -14.76 -5.99
N ARG A 13 10.93 -15.64 -5.11
CA ARG A 13 11.41 -16.97 -5.51
C ARG A 13 10.28 -17.78 -6.13
N ASP A 14 9.13 -17.84 -5.47
CA ASP A 14 7.97 -18.61 -5.94
C ASP A 14 7.46 -18.08 -7.30
N ILE A 15 7.43 -16.76 -7.49
CA ILE A 15 7.07 -16.16 -8.79
C ILE A 15 8.08 -16.54 -9.88
N LEU A 16 9.39 -16.44 -9.60
CA LEU A 16 10.44 -16.74 -10.59
C LEU A 16 10.54 -18.22 -10.93
N GLU A 17 10.23 -19.13 -9.99
CA GLU A 17 10.33 -20.56 -10.16
C GLU A 17 9.05 -21.19 -10.71
N ASN A 18 7.89 -20.71 -10.27
CA ASN A 18 6.58 -21.32 -10.50
C ASN A 18 5.57 -20.37 -11.19
N GLY A 19 5.98 -19.16 -11.56
CA GLY A 19 5.13 -18.19 -12.23
C GLY A 19 4.99 -18.46 -13.72
N VAL A 20 4.03 -17.78 -14.33
CA VAL A 20 3.74 -17.85 -15.75
C VAL A 20 4.12 -16.54 -16.43
N TRP A 21 4.85 -16.62 -17.53
CA TRP A 21 5.18 -15.47 -18.38
C TRP A 21 4.00 -15.09 -19.27
N ASP A 22 3.84 -13.79 -19.53
CA ASP A 22 2.83 -13.25 -20.45
C ASP A 22 3.41 -12.82 -21.80
N THR A 23 4.55 -13.39 -22.21
CA THR A 23 5.27 -13.02 -23.43
C THR A 23 4.51 -13.29 -24.73
N ASP A 24 3.48 -14.12 -24.68
CA ASP A 24 2.55 -14.42 -25.78
C ASP A 24 1.31 -13.52 -25.80
N GLN A 25 1.20 -12.58 -24.83
CA GLN A 25 0.04 -11.71 -24.68
C GLN A 25 0.36 -10.28 -25.13
N ASN A 26 -0.66 -9.55 -25.56
CA ASN A 26 -0.57 -8.13 -25.78
C ASN A 26 -0.72 -7.40 -24.44
N VAL A 27 0.39 -6.89 -23.91
CA VAL A 27 0.43 -6.20 -22.61
C VAL A 27 0.28 -4.70 -22.78
N ARG A 28 -0.40 -4.05 -21.85
CA ARG A 28 -0.59 -2.59 -21.84
C ARG A 28 0.69 -1.82 -21.48
N PRO A 29 1.44 -2.21 -20.42
CA PRO A 29 2.59 -1.43 -19.99
C PRO A 29 3.74 -1.51 -21.00
N HIS A 30 4.47 -0.39 -21.12
CA HIS A 30 5.66 -0.29 -21.97
C HIS A 30 6.82 0.32 -21.18
N TRP A 31 8.03 -0.04 -21.57
CA TRP A 31 9.24 0.61 -21.10
C TRP A 31 9.42 1.98 -21.78
N GLU A 32 10.30 2.80 -21.21
CA GLU A 32 10.64 4.13 -21.74
C GLU A 32 11.04 4.12 -23.24
N ASP A 33 11.62 3.03 -23.72
CA ASP A 33 11.99 2.84 -25.13
C ASP A 33 10.85 2.34 -26.05
N GLY A 34 9.63 2.25 -25.50
CA GLY A 34 8.42 1.82 -26.21
C GLY A 34 8.27 0.30 -26.36
N THR A 35 9.21 -0.50 -25.86
CA THR A 35 9.07 -1.96 -25.90
C THR A 35 8.04 -2.46 -24.87
N PRO A 36 7.29 -3.54 -25.18
CA PRO A 36 6.35 -4.12 -24.22
C PRO A 36 7.04 -4.53 -22.91
N ALA A 37 6.43 -4.22 -21.78
CA ALA A 37 6.92 -4.62 -20.46
C ALA A 37 6.21 -5.90 -20.01
N HIS A 38 6.81 -7.05 -20.35
CA HIS A 38 6.29 -8.36 -19.99
C HIS A 38 6.58 -8.71 -18.54
N THR A 39 5.75 -9.59 -17.98
CA THR A 39 5.87 -10.03 -16.59
C THR A 39 5.90 -11.55 -16.45
N VAL A 40 6.62 -12.02 -15.44
CA VAL A 40 6.37 -13.32 -14.83
C VAL A 40 5.49 -13.10 -13.60
N LYS A 41 4.41 -13.86 -13.47
CA LYS A 41 3.39 -13.59 -12.46
C LYS A 41 2.82 -14.84 -11.81
N LYS A 42 2.27 -14.65 -10.62
CA LYS A 42 1.55 -15.69 -9.89
C LYS A 42 0.23 -15.14 -9.37
N PHE A 43 -0.81 -15.96 -9.48
CA PHE A 43 -2.15 -15.62 -9.01
C PHE A 43 -2.36 -16.04 -7.56
N GLY A 44 -2.95 -15.13 -6.74
CA GLY A 44 -3.48 -15.49 -5.44
C GLY A 44 -2.44 -15.64 -4.32
N ILE A 45 -1.63 -14.60 -4.05
CA ILE A 45 -0.70 -14.56 -2.92
C ILE A 45 -1.37 -13.91 -1.70
N ILE A 46 -1.18 -14.51 -0.52
CA ILE A 46 -1.66 -13.98 0.76
C ILE A 46 -0.47 -13.86 1.72
N ASN A 47 -0.18 -12.65 2.16
CA ASN A 47 0.85 -12.36 3.13
C ASN A 47 0.23 -11.91 4.46
N ARG A 48 0.91 -12.20 5.57
CA ARG A 48 0.47 -11.83 6.92
C ARG A 48 1.60 -11.15 7.68
N TYR A 49 1.27 -10.01 8.29
CA TYR A 49 2.19 -9.19 9.08
C TYR A 49 1.55 -8.87 10.44
N ASP A 50 2.09 -9.46 11.51
CA ASP A 50 1.68 -9.14 12.88
C ASP A 50 2.36 -7.84 13.32
N LEU A 51 1.60 -6.74 13.29
CA LEU A 51 2.10 -5.39 13.61
C LEU A 51 2.44 -5.20 15.10
N ARG A 52 2.08 -6.15 15.95
CA ARG A 52 2.45 -6.16 17.38
C ARG A 52 3.88 -6.68 17.57
N GLN A 53 4.39 -7.46 16.61
CA GLN A 53 5.72 -8.07 16.70
C GLN A 53 6.77 -7.19 16.04
N GLU A 54 6.52 -6.73 14.81
CA GLU A 54 7.45 -5.88 14.09
C GLU A 54 6.75 -5.02 13.02
N PHE A 55 7.41 -3.95 12.61
CA PHE A 55 6.93 -3.12 11.51
C PHE A 55 7.42 -3.69 10.16
N PRO A 56 6.53 -3.95 9.19
CA PRO A 56 6.85 -4.71 7.99
C PRO A 56 7.52 -3.86 6.89
N ILE A 57 8.77 -3.48 7.11
CA ILE A 57 9.59 -2.73 6.15
C ILE A 57 10.81 -3.55 5.70
N LEU A 58 11.16 -3.47 4.41
CA LEU A 58 12.35 -4.13 3.88
C LEU A 58 13.63 -3.53 4.47
N THR A 59 14.59 -4.42 4.75
CA THR A 59 15.95 -4.05 5.13
C THR A 59 16.98 -4.49 4.09
N ILE A 60 16.65 -5.43 3.20
CA ILE A 60 17.51 -5.83 2.06
C ILE A 60 17.70 -4.73 1.03
N ARG A 61 16.84 -3.73 1.03
CA ARG A 61 16.95 -2.44 0.34
C ARG A 61 16.13 -1.38 1.07
N ARG A 62 16.40 -0.12 0.78
CA ARG A 62 15.64 0.99 1.36
C ARG A 62 14.22 1.06 0.79
N THR A 63 13.22 1.18 1.69
CA THR A 63 11.90 1.71 1.37
C THR A 63 11.83 3.14 1.93
N TYR A 64 11.40 4.09 1.11
CA TYR A 64 11.38 5.51 1.48
C TYR A 64 10.19 5.83 2.39
N PHE A 65 10.30 5.44 3.65
CA PHE A 65 9.27 5.48 4.68
C PHE A 65 8.48 6.80 4.73
N LYS A 66 9.19 7.94 4.76
CA LYS A 66 8.54 9.25 4.85
C LYS A 66 7.74 9.58 3.59
N THR A 67 8.17 9.14 2.42
CA THR A 67 7.44 9.33 1.17
C THR A 67 6.19 8.43 1.10
N CYS A 68 6.29 7.21 1.63
CA CYS A 68 5.11 6.34 1.81
C CYS A 68 4.05 7.00 2.67
N ILE A 69 4.46 7.69 3.76
CA ILE A 69 3.54 8.41 4.64
C ILE A 69 2.92 9.62 3.93
N ASP A 70 3.72 10.42 3.20
CA ASP A 70 3.21 11.57 2.47
C ASP A 70 2.08 11.16 1.50
N GLU A 71 2.25 10.05 0.77
CA GLU A 71 1.23 9.53 -0.14
C GLU A 71 0.03 8.95 0.62
N LEU A 72 0.25 8.22 1.71
CA LEU A 72 -0.83 7.70 2.56
C LEU A 72 -1.73 8.83 3.05
N LEU A 73 -1.13 9.91 3.59
CA LEU A 73 -1.88 11.05 4.10
C LEU A 73 -2.59 11.82 2.97
N TRP A 74 -2.00 11.90 1.80
CA TRP A 74 -2.62 12.49 0.62
C TRP A 74 -3.89 11.71 0.20
N ILE A 75 -3.82 10.38 0.16
CA ILE A 75 -4.94 9.53 -0.23
C ILE A 75 -6.02 9.49 0.87
N TRP A 76 -5.64 9.19 2.12
CA TRP A 76 -6.59 8.84 3.17
C TRP A 76 -7.04 10.01 4.05
N GLN A 77 -6.19 10.99 4.26
CA GLN A 77 -6.49 12.14 5.11
C GLN A 77 -7.01 13.32 4.30
N LYS A 78 -6.24 13.75 3.29
CA LYS A 78 -6.64 14.85 2.40
C LYS A 78 -7.73 14.43 1.43
N LYS A 79 -7.82 13.13 1.11
CA LYS A 79 -8.78 12.58 0.14
C LYS A 79 -8.66 13.30 -1.20
N SER A 80 -7.45 13.66 -1.57
CA SER A 80 -7.15 14.43 -2.76
C SER A 80 -6.85 13.54 -3.97
N ASN A 81 -7.14 14.06 -5.13
CA ASN A 81 -6.74 13.52 -6.43
C ASN A 81 -5.83 14.48 -7.20
N ASN A 82 -5.33 15.53 -6.56
CA ASN A 82 -4.44 16.52 -7.17
C ASN A 82 -3.02 16.36 -6.63
N ILE A 83 -2.04 16.19 -7.53
CA ILE A 83 -0.63 15.99 -7.15
C ILE A 83 0.01 17.19 -6.48
N HIS A 84 -0.56 18.40 -6.64
CA HIS A 84 -0.06 19.59 -5.94
C HIS A 84 -0.31 19.54 -4.43
N ASP A 85 -1.20 18.68 -3.96
CA ASP A 85 -1.43 18.40 -2.55
C ASP A 85 -0.48 17.33 -2.00
N LEU A 86 0.24 16.63 -2.88
CA LEU A 86 1.21 15.58 -2.52
C LEU A 86 2.61 16.16 -2.42
N ARG A 87 3.32 15.80 -1.38
CA ARG A 87 4.75 16.10 -1.26
C ARG A 87 5.58 15.05 -2.01
N GLY A 88 6.08 15.40 -3.19
CA GLY A 88 6.87 14.49 -4.02
C GLY A 88 6.35 14.44 -5.46
N ARG A 89 6.98 13.58 -6.27
CA ARG A 89 6.76 13.53 -7.72
C ARG A 89 6.36 12.14 -8.23
N ILE A 90 5.97 11.25 -7.33
CA ILE A 90 5.72 9.84 -7.64
C ILE A 90 4.47 9.61 -8.50
N TRP A 91 3.60 10.62 -8.63
CA TRP A 91 2.39 10.58 -9.43
C TRP A 91 2.42 11.48 -10.68
N ASP A 92 3.54 12.17 -10.96
CA ASP A 92 3.64 13.13 -12.08
C ASP A 92 3.28 12.50 -13.44
N SER A 93 3.64 11.22 -13.66
CA SER A 93 3.39 10.53 -14.92
C SER A 93 1.91 10.18 -15.18
N TRP A 94 1.06 10.27 -14.17
CA TRP A 94 -0.37 9.96 -14.26
C TRP A 94 -1.27 11.19 -14.12
N ALA A 95 -0.71 12.34 -13.83
CA ALA A 95 -1.47 13.57 -13.69
C ALA A 95 -1.68 14.26 -15.05
N ASP A 96 -2.85 14.88 -15.19
CA ASP A 96 -3.14 15.78 -16.31
C ASP A 96 -2.44 17.14 -16.15
N GLU A 97 -2.68 18.06 -17.09
CA GLU A 97 -2.12 19.43 -17.09
C GLU A 97 -2.49 20.27 -15.86
N ASN A 98 -3.59 19.90 -15.17
CA ASN A 98 -4.06 20.56 -13.96
C ASN A 98 -3.57 19.86 -12.69
N GLY A 99 -2.75 18.83 -12.82
CA GLY A 99 -2.25 18.01 -11.72
C GLY A 99 -3.25 17.00 -11.18
N SER A 100 -4.34 16.70 -11.89
CA SER A 100 -5.36 15.76 -11.47
C SER A 100 -5.07 14.34 -11.96
N ILE A 101 -5.29 13.35 -11.10
CA ILE A 101 -5.33 11.92 -11.47
C ILE A 101 -6.76 11.42 -11.73
N GLY A 102 -7.69 12.33 -11.93
CA GLY A 102 -9.09 12.02 -12.14
C GLY A 102 -9.81 11.56 -10.87
N LYS A 103 -10.89 10.79 -11.02
CA LYS A 103 -11.69 10.30 -9.89
C LYS A 103 -11.08 9.08 -9.17
N ALA A 104 -9.75 9.02 -9.10
CA ALA A 104 -9.01 7.89 -8.53
C ALA A 104 -8.65 8.10 -7.05
N TYR A 105 -8.35 7.01 -6.36
CA TYR A 105 -7.79 6.94 -4.99
C TYR A 105 -8.49 7.85 -3.97
N GLY A 106 -7.85 8.94 -3.55
CA GLY A 106 -8.36 9.84 -2.52
C GLY A 106 -9.75 10.41 -2.83
N TYR A 107 -10.02 10.71 -4.13
CA TYR A 107 -11.34 11.16 -4.56
C TYR A 107 -12.45 10.19 -4.12
N GLN A 108 -12.27 8.89 -4.37
CA GLN A 108 -13.28 7.88 -4.03
C GLN A 108 -13.47 7.73 -2.51
N LEU A 109 -12.43 7.92 -1.72
CA LEU A 109 -12.54 7.94 -0.26
C LEU A 109 -13.34 9.12 0.26
N GLY A 110 -13.27 10.27 -0.43
CA GLY A 110 -13.92 11.52 -0.04
C GLY A 110 -15.38 11.65 -0.46
N VAL A 111 -15.88 10.77 -1.35
CA VAL A 111 -17.28 10.80 -1.76
C VAL A 111 -18.20 10.53 -0.58
N LYS A 112 -19.17 11.41 -0.36
CA LYS A 112 -20.16 11.25 0.72
C LYS A 112 -21.25 10.25 0.31
N HIS A 113 -21.53 9.32 1.22
CA HIS A 113 -22.58 8.33 1.11
C HIS A 113 -23.58 8.52 2.24
N GLN A 114 -24.88 8.25 1.96
CA GLN A 114 -25.95 8.36 2.95
C GLN A 114 -26.07 7.06 3.74
N TYR A 115 -26.03 7.19 5.06
CA TYR A 115 -26.28 6.12 6.04
C TYR A 115 -27.43 6.50 6.97
N PRO A 116 -27.98 5.56 7.75
CA PRO A 116 -29.03 5.90 8.72
C PRO A 116 -28.59 6.96 9.73
N GLU A 117 -27.29 6.97 10.10
CA GLU A 117 -26.70 7.89 11.07
C GLU A 117 -26.29 9.24 10.47
N GLY A 118 -26.35 9.40 9.15
CA GLY A 118 -25.99 10.64 8.45
C GLY A 118 -25.15 10.42 7.20
N ALA A 119 -24.60 11.50 6.66
CA ALA A 119 -23.75 11.46 5.49
C ALA A 119 -22.28 11.37 5.88
N PHE A 120 -21.61 10.31 5.48
CA PHE A 120 -20.18 10.06 5.74
C PHE A 120 -19.46 9.77 4.42
N ASP A 121 -18.21 10.18 4.34
CA ASP A 121 -17.30 9.56 3.39
C ASP A 121 -16.76 8.23 3.95
N GLN A 122 -16.02 7.49 3.13
CA GLN A 122 -15.63 6.13 3.51
C GLN A 122 -14.69 6.10 4.72
N VAL A 123 -13.78 7.09 4.86
CA VAL A 123 -12.84 7.17 5.99
C VAL A 123 -13.57 7.51 7.28
N ASP A 124 -14.43 8.54 7.24
CA ASP A 124 -15.24 8.94 8.41
C ASP A 124 -16.19 7.81 8.83
N ARG A 125 -16.75 7.06 7.86
CA ARG A 125 -17.59 5.90 8.16
C ARG A 125 -16.82 4.80 8.88
N VAL A 126 -15.63 4.47 8.42
CA VAL A 126 -14.76 3.48 9.11
C VAL A 126 -14.44 3.93 10.53
N LEU A 127 -14.02 5.19 10.72
CA LEU A 127 -13.73 5.72 12.05
C LEU A 127 -14.97 5.71 12.98
N TYR A 128 -16.14 6.04 12.45
CA TYR A 128 -17.40 5.97 13.19
C TYR A 128 -17.70 4.53 13.63
N ASP A 129 -17.64 3.56 12.71
CA ASP A 129 -17.96 2.18 13.04
C ASP A 129 -16.94 1.55 14.01
N LEU A 130 -15.65 1.84 13.86
CA LEU A 130 -14.63 1.37 14.80
C LEU A 130 -14.86 1.87 16.25
N ARG A 131 -15.43 3.05 16.40
CA ARG A 131 -15.73 3.65 17.73
C ARG A 131 -17.08 3.21 18.30
N HIS A 132 -18.09 3.05 17.45
CA HIS A 132 -19.48 2.86 17.89
C HIS A 132 -19.99 1.45 17.62
N ASN A 133 -19.46 0.74 16.63
CA ASN A 133 -19.87 -0.60 16.21
C ASN A 133 -18.68 -1.53 15.95
N PRO A 134 -17.70 -1.66 16.87
CA PRO A 134 -16.46 -2.41 16.62
C PRO A 134 -16.70 -3.90 16.29
N ALA A 135 -17.83 -4.48 16.72
CA ALA A 135 -18.21 -5.86 16.39
C ALA A 135 -18.80 -6.02 14.98
N SER A 136 -18.95 -4.92 14.22
CA SER A 136 -19.50 -4.98 12.86
C SER A 136 -18.57 -5.72 11.90
N ARG A 137 -19.15 -6.54 11.05
CA ARG A 137 -18.46 -7.23 9.94
C ARG A 137 -18.58 -6.45 8.61
N ARG A 138 -18.98 -5.16 8.68
CA ARG A 138 -19.25 -4.30 7.52
C ARG A 138 -18.33 -3.08 7.49
N ILE A 139 -17.21 -3.13 8.21
CA ILE A 139 -16.25 -2.01 8.28
C ILE A 139 -15.27 -2.19 7.13
N LEU A 140 -15.48 -1.48 6.05
CA LEU A 140 -14.63 -1.58 4.86
C LEU A 140 -14.66 -0.31 4.02
N THR A 141 -13.63 -0.15 3.17
CA THR A 141 -13.59 0.82 2.10
C THR A 141 -13.42 0.11 0.76
N ASN A 142 -13.95 0.71 -0.31
CA ASN A 142 -13.73 0.26 -1.68
C ASN A 142 -13.64 1.47 -2.60
N ILE A 143 -12.51 1.61 -3.27
CA ILE A 143 -12.23 2.71 -4.18
C ILE A 143 -12.26 2.30 -5.66
N TYR A 144 -12.58 1.04 -5.96
CA TYR A 144 -12.79 0.57 -7.33
C TYR A 144 -14.25 0.78 -7.71
N ASN A 145 -14.55 2.00 -8.16
CA ASN A 145 -15.90 2.40 -8.55
C ASN A 145 -16.09 2.26 -10.06
N PHE A 146 -16.88 1.29 -10.47
CA PHE A 146 -17.12 0.99 -11.90
C PHE A 146 -17.72 2.16 -12.69
N GLN A 147 -18.49 3.03 -12.04
CA GLN A 147 -19.10 4.19 -12.69
C GLN A 147 -18.05 5.26 -13.08
N ASP A 148 -16.97 5.36 -12.31
CA ASP A 148 -15.96 6.40 -12.47
C ASP A 148 -14.65 5.91 -13.12
N LEU A 149 -14.52 4.60 -13.47
CA LEU A 149 -13.27 4.05 -14.01
C LEU A 149 -12.76 4.82 -15.24
N HIS A 150 -13.67 5.25 -16.13
CA HIS A 150 -13.31 5.98 -17.33
C HIS A 150 -12.75 7.39 -17.08
N GLU A 151 -12.91 7.92 -15.87
CA GLU A 151 -12.37 9.20 -15.42
C GLU A 151 -11.13 9.03 -14.50
N MET A 152 -10.59 7.82 -14.36
CA MET A 152 -9.41 7.53 -13.56
C MET A 152 -8.17 7.44 -14.45
N ALA A 153 -7.12 8.21 -14.14
CA ALA A 153 -5.83 8.11 -14.82
C ALA A 153 -5.19 6.74 -14.59
N LEU A 154 -5.38 6.14 -13.42
CA LEU A 154 -4.93 4.80 -13.07
C LEU A 154 -5.99 4.09 -12.21
N TYR A 155 -6.42 2.90 -12.65
CA TYR A 155 -7.34 2.08 -11.88
C TYR A 155 -6.66 1.61 -10.58
N PRO A 156 -7.32 1.76 -9.41
CA PRO A 156 -6.71 1.43 -8.12
C PRO A 156 -6.19 0.00 -8.07
N CYS A 157 -4.90 -0.17 -7.75
CA CYS A 157 -4.28 -1.47 -7.51
C CYS A 157 -4.66 -1.99 -6.12
N ALA A 158 -4.37 -1.21 -5.09
CA ALA A 158 -4.84 -1.39 -3.73
C ALA A 158 -6.25 -0.80 -3.63
N TYR A 159 -7.28 -1.62 -3.77
CA TYR A 159 -8.63 -1.13 -4.04
C TYR A 159 -9.61 -1.23 -2.87
N SER A 160 -9.33 -2.06 -1.87
CA SER A 160 -10.25 -2.29 -0.76
C SER A 160 -9.50 -2.60 0.52
N MET A 161 -9.99 -2.02 1.63
CA MET A 161 -9.58 -2.36 2.99
C MET A 161 -10.78 -2.88 3.75
N THR A 162 -10.63 -4.03 4.42
CA THR A 162 -11.61 -4.57 5.36
C THR A 162 -11.01 -4.55 6.75
N PHE A 163 -11.75 -4.05 7.73
CA PHE A 163 -11.33 -3.95 9.13
C PHE A 163 -12.16 -4.89 10.00
N ASN A 164 -11.50 -5.48 10.99
CA ASN A 164 -12.14 -6.35 11.97
C ASN A 164 -11.52 -6.13 13.36
N VAL A 165 -12.37 -6.03 14.38
CA VAL A 165 -11.93 -5.89 15.76
C VAL A 165 -12.14 -7.20 16.51
N SER A 166 -11.06 -7.72 17.11
CA SER A 166 -11.06 -8.89 17.97
C SER A 166 -10.60 -8.50 19.36
N GLY A 167 -11.53 -8.41 20.32
CA GLY A 167 -11.26 -7.81 21.62
C GLY A 167 -10.94 -6.32 21.50
N ARG A 168 -9.70 -5.94 21.75
CA ARG A 168 -9.19 -4.58 21.55
C ARG A 168 -8.26 -4.44 20.33
N THR A 169 -8.09 -5.53 19.59
CA THR A 169 -7.13 -5.60 18.49
C THR A 169 -7.81 -5.33 17.15
N LEU A 170 -7.31 -4.33 16.41
CA LEU A 170 -7.74 -4.01 15.06
C LEU A 170 -6.90 -4.78 14.05
N ASN A 171 -7.53 -5.68 13.31
CA ASN A 171 -6.96 -6.38 12.17
C ASN A 171 -7.48 -5.79 10.87
N ALA A 172 -6.70 -5.91 9.80
CA ALA A 172 -7.12 -5.42 8.50
C ALA A 172 -6.70 -6.35 7.36
N ILE A 173 -7.52 -6.38 6.31
CA ILE A 173 -7.20 -7.03 5.04
C ILE A 173 -7.07 -5.94 3.97
N LEU A 174 -5.90 -5.87 3.33
CA LEU A 174 -5.69 -5.12 2.10
C LEU A 174 -5.93 -6.03 0.91
N ASN A 175 -6.90 -5.70 0.07
CA ASN A 175 -7.13 -6.38 -1.20
C ASN A 175 -6.48 -5.59 -2.35
N GLN A 176 -5.62 -6.27 -3.09
CA GLN A 176 -4.87 -5.71 -4.19
C GLN A 176 -5.04 -6.56 -5.45
N ARG A 177 -5.50 -5.94 -6.56
CA ARG A 177 -5.73 -6.66 -7.82
C ARG A 177 -4.44 -6.91 -8.60
N SER A 178 -3.42 -6.08 -8.39
CA SER A 178 -2.17 -6.09 -9.17
C SER A 178 -1.04 -5.51 -8.32
N GLN A 179 0.11 -6.18 -8.30
CA GLN A 179 1.25 -5.82 -7.46
C GLN A 179 2.57 -6.04 -8.18
N ASP A 180 3.24 -4.95 -8.59
CA ASP A 180 4.67 -5.00 -8.92
C ASP A 180 5.48 -5.29 -7.65
N MET A 181 6.15 -6.44 -7.65
CA MET A 181 6.88 -6.90 -6.48
C MET A 181 8.10 -6.03 -6.17
N LEU A 182 8.78 -5.52 -7.20
CA LEU A 182 9.99 -4.74 -6.96
C LEU A 182 9.69 -3.29 -6.55
N THR A 183 8.82 -2.59 -7.26
CA THR A 183 8.61 -1.15 -7.03
C THR A 183 7.56 -0.85 -5.98
N ALA A 184 6.45 -1.60 -5.96
CA ALA A 184 5.26 -1.22 -5.20
C ALA A 184 4.97 -2.11 -3.97
N ASN A 185 5.46 -3.36 -3.92
CA ASN A 185 5.04 -4.30 -2.87
C ASN A 185 5.28 -3.75 -1.46
N ASN A 186 6.53 -3.49 -1.09
CA ASN A 186 6.80 -3.01 0.27
C ASN A 186 6.33 -1.57 0.49
N TRP A 187 6.22 -0.77 -0.55
CA TRP A 187 5.62 0.55 -0.47
C TRP A 187 4.20 0.50 0.08
N ASN A 188 3.34 -0.32 -0.55
CA ASN A 188 1.96 -0.49 -0.09
C ASN A 188 1.89 -1.16 1.29
N VAL A 189 2.70 -2.18 1.58
CA VAL A 189 2.73 -2.82 2.89
C VAL A 189 3.03 -1.81 4.00
N VAL A 190 4.03 -0.95 3.81
CA VAL A 190 4.39 0.12 4.76
C VAL A 190 3.24 1.11 4.94
N GLN A 191 2.63 1.58 3.86
CA GLN A 191 1.50 2.51 3.92
C GLN A 191 0.35 1.94 4.72
N TYR A 192 -0.08 0.74 4.39
CA TYR A 192 -1.26 0.14 5.02
C TYR A 192 -0.98 -0.36 6.44
N ALA A 193 0.27 -0.70 6.78
CA ALA A 193 0.67 -0.93 8.17
C ALA A 193 0.54 0.35 9.01
N VAL A 194 1.03 1.49 8.51
CA VAL A 194 0.84 2.80 9.17
C VAL A 194 -0.65 3.12 9.29
N LEU A 195 -1.45 2.88 8.25
CA LEU A 195 -2.90 3.12 8.28
C LEU A 195 -3.59 2.33 9.40
N VAL A 196 -3.25 1.05 9.57
CA VAL A 196 -3.82 0.23 10.67
C VAL A 196 -3.47 0.83 12.02
N HIS A 197 -2.23 1.26 12.23
CA HIS A 197 -1.82 1.95 13.45
C HIS A 197 -2.58 3.26 13.67
N MET A 198 -2.77 4.08 12.63
CA MET A 198 -3.53 5.33 12.70
C MET A 198 -4.99 5.07 13.07
N MET A 199 -5.66 4.13 12.39
CA MET A 199 -7.05 3.76 12.63
C MET A 199 -7.25 3.21 14.05
N ALA A 200 -6.33 2.33 14.50
CA ALA A 200 -6.36 1.77 15.83
C ALA A 200 -6.24 2.90 16.90
N ARG A 201 -5.22 3.76 16.78
CA ARG A 201 -5.00 4.88 17.70
C ARG A 201 -6.19 5.82 17.75
N ALA A 202 -6.73 6.21 16.60
CA ALA A 202 -7.86 7.12 16.51
C ALA A 202 -9.17 6.53 17.03
N SER A 203 -9.24 5.22 17.19
CA SER A 203 -10.43 4.51 17.69
C SER A 203 -10.25 3.90 19.09
N GLY A 204 -9.12 4.17 19.75
CA GLY A 204 -8.83 3.61 21.09
C GLY A 204 -8.56 2.10 21.09
N LEU A 205 -8.12 1.56 19.94
CA LEU A 205 -7.78 0.16 19.71
C LEU A 205 -6.27 -0.04 19.62
N GLU A 206 -5.85 -1.29 19.55
CA GLU A 206 -4.46 -1.69 19.35
C GLU A 206 -4.30 -2.27 17.94
N ALA A 207 -3.21 -1.92 17.24
CA ALA A 207 -2.92 -2.48 15.92
C ALA A 207 -2.62 -3.99 16.04
N GLY A 208 -3.23 -4.79 15.19
CA GLY A 208 -3.11 -6.23 15.16
C GLY A 208 -2.39 -6.74 13.93
N GLU A 209 -3.09 -7.48 13.09
CA GLU A 209 -2.54 -8.09 11.87
C GLU A 209 -2.95 -7.32 10.62
N LEU A 210 -2.00 -7.11 9.71
CA LEU A 210 -2.26 -6.73 8.33
C LEU A 210 -2.16 -7.98 7.45
N VAL A 211 -3.27 -8.37 6.83
CA VAL A 211 -3.31 -9.40 5.79
C VAL A 211 -3.31 -8.72 4.43
N HIS A 212 -2.34 -9.05 3.57
CA HIS A 212 -2.23 -8.51 2.23
C HIS A 212 -2.57 -9.58 1.20
N VAL A 213 -3.70 -9.42 0.53
CA VAL A 213 -4.22 -10.33 -0.49
C VAL A 213 -3.93 -9.73 -1.86
N ILE A 214 -3.19 -10.46 -2.68
CA ILE A 214 -2.74 -10.02 -4.00
C ILE A 214 -3.29 -10.99 -5.05
N ALA A 215 -4.10 -10.50 -5.98
CA ALA A 215 -4.61 -11.33 -7.07
C ALA A 215 -3.53 -11.62 -8.11
N ASP A 216 -2.87 -10.59 -8.64
CA ASP A 216 -1.78 -10.71 -9.61
C ASP A 216 -0.49 -10.14 -9.00
N ALA A 217 0.41 -11.00 -8.56
CA ALA A 217 1.74 -10.63 -8.08
C ALA A 217 2.76 -10.90 -9.18
N HIS A 218 3.47 -9.86 -9.65
CA HIS A 218 4.33 -9.97 -10.82
C HIS A 218 5.69 -9.29 -10.66
N ILE A 219 6.62 -9.76 -11.46
CA ILE A 219 7.96 -9.20 -11.64
C ILE A 219 8.12 -8.91 -13.12
N TYR A 220 8.37 -7.65 -13.48
CA TYR A 220 8.66 -7.27 -14.86
C TYR A 220 9.97 -7.89 -15.37
N ASP A 221 10.07 -8.13 -16.65
CA ASP A 221 11.22 -8.74 -17.30
C ASP A 221 12.54 -8.03 -16.97
N ARG A 222 12.58 -6.69 -17.04
CA ARG A 222 13.77 -5.88 -16.67
C ARG A 222 14.02 -5.81 -15.17
N HIS A 223 13.05 -6.19 -14.37
CA HIS A 223 13.22 -6.29 -12.91
C HIS A 223 13.83 -7.61 -12.45
N VAL A 224 13.75 -8.67 -13.25
CA VAL A 224 14.23 -10.01 -12.87
C VAL A 224 15.69 -10.01 -12.39
N PRO A 225 16.66 -9.38 -13.09
CA PRO A 225 18.04 -9.35 -12.62
C PRO A 225 18.19 -8.66 -11.27
N LEU A 226 17.44 -7.57 -11.05
CA LEU A 226 17.47 -6.79 -9.81
C LEU A 226 16.86 -7.59 -8.65
N VAL A 227 15.74 -8.27 -8.89
CA VAL A 227 15.12 -9.16 -7.90
C VAL A 227 16.06 -10.30 -7.51
N ARG A 228 16.74 -10.93 -8.48
CA ARG A 228 17.73 -11.99 -8.20
C ARG A 228 18.85 -11.50 -7.26
N GLN A 229 19.37 -10.28 -7.45
CA GLN A 229 20.32 -9.68 -6.53
C GLN A 229 19.74 -9.54 -5.12
N LEU A 230 18.47 -9.14 -4.98
CA LEU A 230 17.82 -9.00 -3.68
C LEU A 230 17.56 -10.34 -2.98
N LEU A 231 17.37 -11.42 -3.75
CA LEU A 231 17.19 -12.78 -3.20
C LEU A 231 18.44 -13.34 -2.52
N GLU A 232 19.63 -12.87 -2.89
CA GLU A 232 20.91 -13.29 -2.30
C GLU A 232 21.28 -12.46 -1.06
N ARG A 233 20.49 -11.44 -0.72
CA ARG A 233 20.82 -10.54 0.39
C ARG A 233 20.31 -11.09 1.72
N GLN A 234 21.16 -11.00 2.74
CA GLN A 234 20.75 -11.22 4.12
C GLN A 234 20.35 -9.88 4.74
N GLY A 235 19.06 -9.71 5.00
CA GLY A 235 18.52 -8.50 5.62
C GLY A 235 18.91 -8.35 7.09
N ARG A 236 18.56 -7.21 7.66
CA ARG A 236 18.81 -6.83 9.05
C ARG A 236 17.53 -6.98 9.89
N PRO A 237 17.59 -6.87 11.22
CA PRO A 237 16.40 -6.81 12.06
C PRO A 237 15.48 -5.67 11.65
N ALA A 238 14.18 -5.87 11.83
CA ALA A 238 13.19 -4.82 11.61
C ALA A 238 13.43 -3.64 12.58
N PRO A 239 13.20 -2.38 12.15
CA PRO A 239 13.25 -1.22 13.03
C PRO A 239 12.04 -1.20 13.98
N ALA A 240 12.17 -0.47 15.08
CA ALA A 240 11.03 -0.13 15.91
C ALA A 240 10.20 0.99 15.24
N PHE A 241 8.89 0.75 15.09
CA PHE A 241 7.95 1.78 14.65
C PHE A 241 7.46 2.59 15.85
N VAL A 242 7.60 3.90 15.76
CA VAL A 242 7.17 4.82 16.82
C VAL A 242 6.21 5.84 16.24
N MET A 243 5.07 5.98 16.91
CA MET A 243 4.05 6.95 16.60
C MET A 243 3.93 7.95 17.75
N ASP A 244 3.77 9.24 17.43
CA ASP A 244 3.58 10.30 18.41
C ASP A 244 2.42 9.96 19.35
N PRO A 245 2.65 9.81 20.68
CA PRO A 245 1.63 9.42 21.63
C PRO A 245 0.54 10.48 21.82
N GLU A 246 0.84 11.75 21.59
CA GLU A 246 -0.08 12.86 21.77
C GLU A 246 -1.12 12.98 20.63
N VAL A 247 -0.87 12.36 19.48
CA VAL A 247 -1.78 12.41 18.33
C VAL A 247 -2.75 11.23 18.39
N THR A 248 -4.02 11.54 18.67
CA THR A 248 -5.12 10.56 18.74
C THR A 248 -6.24 10.83 17.74
N ASP A 249 -6.22 11.97 17.06
CA ASP A 249 -7.17 12.29 15.99
C ASP A 249 -6.57 11.88 14.64
N PHE A 250 -7.33 11.12 13.85
CA PHE A 250 -6.91 10.62 12.53
C PHE A 250 -6.45 11.75 11.60
N TYR A 251 -7.12 12.89 11.63
CA TYR A 251 -6.83 14.03 10.75
C TYR A 251 -5.71 14.95 11.24
N ARG A 252 -5.16 14.69 12.43
CA ARG A 252 -4.05 15.45 13.00
C ARG A 252 -2.70 14.78 12.85
N PHE A 253 -2.65 13.54 12.37
CA PHE A 253 -1.39 12.91 12.03
C PHE A 253 -0.71 13.66 10.89
N THR A 254 0.58 13.87 11.05
CA THR A 254 1.46 14.46 10.04
C THR A 254 2.57 13.48 9.69
N ARG A 255 3.33 13.77 8.66
CA ARG A 255 4.54 13.01 8.31
C ARG A 255 5.47 12.79 9.52
N ASP A 256 5.58 13.79 10.41
CA ASP A 256 6.50 13.77 11.53
C ASP A 256 5.92 13.06 12.77
N SER A 257 4.66 12.72 12.75
CA SER A 257 4.04 11.87 13.77
C SER A 257 4.58 10.44 13.80
N PHE A 258 5.38 10.04 12.79
CA PHE A 258 5.87 8.67 12.64
C PHE A 258 7.38 8.65 12.44
N ARG A 259 8.06 7.72 13.12
CA ARG A 259 9.50 7.47 12.91
C ARG A 259 9.84 5.99 13.02
N LEU A 260 10.95 5.62 12.43
CA LEU A 260 11.55 4.29 12.55
C LEU A 260 12.85 4.44 13.34
N GLU A 261 12.95 3.75 14.46
CA GLU A 261 14.19 3.70 15.27
C GLU A 261 14.99 2.46 14.88
N GLY A 262 16.26 2.67 14.57
CA GLY A 262 17.16 1.59 14.13
C GLY A 262 16.93 1.11 12.70
N TYR A 263 16.31 1.92 11.82
CA TYR A 263 16.16 1.57 10.41
C TYR A 263 17.48 1.75 9.66
N ASP A 264 18.12 0.65 9.35
CA ASP A 264 19.43 0.58 8.70
C ASP A 264 19.39 -0.40 7.50
N PRO A 265 18.70 0.00 6.40
CA PRO A 265 18.58 -0.87 5.22
C PRO A 265 19.91 -0.96 4.47
N LEU A 266 20.14 -2.11 3.83
CA LEU A 266 21.27 -2.29 2.93
C LEU A 266 21.17 -1.33 1.74
N PRO A 267 22.29 -0.75 1.27
CA PRO A 267 22.31 0.10 0.09
C PRO A 267 21.92 -0.70 -1.16
N PHE A 268 21.18 -0.07 -2.06
CA PHE A 268 20.80 -0.63 -3.36
C PHE A 268 20.80 0.51 -4.39
N ASP A 269 21.93 0.66 -5.07
CA ASP A 269 22.20 1.81 -5.94
C ASP A 269 21.78 1.59 -7.39
N GLU A 270 21.10 0.48 -7.66
CA GLU A 270 20.59 0.15 -8.99
C GLU A 270 19.43 1.08 -9.40
N LYS A 271 19.48 1.59 -10.62
CA LYS A 271 18.35 2.30 -11.22
C LYS A 271 17.25 1.29 -11.56
N ILE A 272 16.11 1.41 -10.88
CA ILE A 272 14.95 0.57 -11.17
C ILE A 272 14.15 1.23 -12.30
N PRO A 273 14.02 0.61 -13.48
CA PRO A 273 13.19 1.13 -14.55
C PRO A 273 11.71 1.03 -14.18
N VAL A 274 10.89 1.94 -14.70
CA VAL A 274 9.44 1.96 -14.47
C VAL A 274 8.73 1.68 -15.79
N ALA A 275 7.80 0.73 -15.78
CA ALA A 275 6.88 0.47 -16.89
C ALA A 275 5.60 1.32 -16.72
N ILE A 276 5.11 1.95 -17.79
CA ILE A 276 3.95 2.86 -17.80
C ILE A 276 2.87 2.34 -18.74
#